data_df68a594e74cc786b17e4e47e1284c93
#
_entry.id   df68a594e74cc786b17e4e47e1284c93
#
_cell.length_a   1.000
_cell.length_b   1.000
_cell.length_c   1.000
_cell.angle_alpha   90.00
_cell.angle_beta   90.00
_cell.angle_gamma   90.00
#
_symmetry.space_group_name_H-M   'P 1'
#
loop_
_entity.id
_entity.type
_entity.pdbx_description
1 polymer ?
#
loop_
_entity_poly.entity_id
_entity_poly.type
_entity_poly.pdbx_seq_one_letter_code
_entity_poly.pdbx_strand_id
1 'polypeptide(L)'
;RGLGDVYKRQAYAMGSLFFGSNPNLVCGIVLEYSVPVAVTAFMWISMFGGNGPLALTIILTSSVISPVTIPLTLKLLLGATVSIDVPSMMQDMAFMIAIPAVLGIVINELTRGWGHEKLSPALSPACKFMMMGVIASNSTAMSEYVLHMNAVRLEVALFILTFAISGFVVGFLVARALHLPYSETTTMCFTCGMRNISSGAVIATQYFPGEVVFP
;
A
#
# COMPACT_ATOMS: atom_id res chain seq x y z
N ARG A 1 -4.26 2.57 14.48
CA ARG A 1 -4.49 1.15 14.10
C ARG A 1 -5.92 0.89 13.61
N GLY A 2 -6.97 1.46 14.22
CA GLY A 2 -8.37 1.19 13.88
C GLY A 2 -8.80 1.55 12.46
N LEU A 3 -8.31 2.65 11.88
CA LEU A 3 -8.68 3.09 10.53
C LEU A 3 -8.21 2.11 9.44
N GLY A 4 -7.01 1.55 9.54
CA GLY A 4 -6.51 0.57 8.56
C GLY A 4 -7.37 -0.70 8.50
N ASP A 5 -7.83 -1.21 9.64
CA ASP A 5 -8.68 -2.39 9.69
C ASP A 5 -10.11 -2.10 9.21
N VAL A 6 -10.61 -0.89 9.43
CA VAL A 6 -11.89 -0.44 8.89
C VAL A 6 -11.86 -0.42 7.36
N TYR A 7 -10.80 0.12 6.75
CA TYR A 7 -10.65 0.14 5.30
C TYR A 7 -10.59 -1.25 4.67
N LYS A 8 -9.88 -2.19 5.29
CA LYS A 8 -9.78 -3.56 4.80
C LYS A 8 -11.14 -4.27 4.80
N ARG A 9 -11.90 -4.13 5.88
CA ARG A 9 -13.26 -4.67 5.98
C ARG A 9 -14.23 -3.98 5.01
N GLN A 10 -14.09 -2.67 4.83
CA GLN A 10 -14.88 -1.90 3.89
C GLN A 10 -14.56 -2.32 2.45
N ALA A 11 -13.28 -2.48 2.09
CA ALA A 11 -12.87 -2.99 0.79
C ALA A 11 -13.43 -4.39 0.51
N TYR A 12 -13.40 -5.28 1.50
CA TYR A 12 -14.00 -6.61 1.40
C TYR A 12 -15.51 -6.54 1.23
N ALA A 13 -16.21 -5.79 2.07
CA ALA A 13 -17.68 -5.69 2.02
C ALA A 13 -18.15 -5.08 0.70
N MET A 14 -17.54 -3.97 0.28
CA MET A 14 -17.89 -3.30 -0.97
C MET A 14 -17.46 -4.11 -2.20
N GLY A 15 -16.24 -4.66 -2.18
CA GLY A 15 -15.76 -5.56 -3.25
C GLY A 15 -16.66 -6.78 -3.42
N SER A 16 -17.07 -7.40 -2.32
CA SER A 16 -17.99 -8.54 -2.36
C SER A 16 -19.40 -8.17 -2.83
N LEU A 17 -19.86 -6.96 -2.53
CA LEU A 17 -21.17 -6.47 -2.96
C LEU A 17 -21.21 -6.25 -4.49
N PHE A 18 -20.17 -5.65 -5.05
CA PHE A 18 -20.11 -5.31 -6.48
C PHE A 18 -19.53 -6.44 -7.35
N PHE A 19 -18.55 -7.18 -6.83
CA PHE A 19 -17.79 -8.16 -7.58
C PHE A 19 -17.78 -9.56 -6.94
N GLY A 20 -18.75 -9.87 -6.08
CA GLY A 20 -18.81 -11.14 -5.35
C GLY A 20 -18.89 -12.41 -6.22
N SER A 21 -19.27 -12.26 -7.49
CA SER A 21 -19.24 -13.33 -8.48
C SER A 21 -17.82 -13.75 -8.91
N ASN A 22 -16.83 -12.88 -8.70
CA ASN A 22 -15.41 -13.13 -9.02
C ASN A 22 -14.54 -12.96 -7.77
N PRO A 23 -14.22 -14.05 -7.04
CA PRO A 23 -13.40 -14.01 -5.85
C PRO A 23 -11.98 -13.43 -6.08
N ASN A 24 -11.43 -13.58 -7.28
CA ASN A 24 -10.10 -13.06 -7.62
C ASN A 24 -10.10 -11.53 -7.64
N LEU A 25 -11.14 -10.90 -8.21
CA LEU A 25 -11.27 -9.43 -8.19
C LEU A 25 -11.43 -8.92 -6.76
N VAL A 26 -12.27 -9.59 -5.94
CA VAL A 26 -12.41 -9.23 -4.52
C VAL A 26 -11.07 -9.37 -3.79
N CYS A 27 -10.30 -10.42 -4.09
CA CYS A 27 -8.96 -10.62 -3.51
C CYS A 27 -8.02 -9.47 -3.87
N GLY A 28 -7.96 -9.05 -5.13
CA GLY A 28 -7.14 -7.93 -5.59
C GLY A 28 -7.52 -6.62 -4.90
N ILE A 29 -8.82 -6.31 -4.82
CA ILE A 29 -9.35 -5.15 -4.11
C ILE A 29 -8.94 -5.15 -2.63
N VAL A 30 -9.11 -6.29 -1.93
CA VAL A 30 -8.72 -6.40 -0.52
C VAL A 30 -7.21 -6.30 -0.34
N LEU A 31 -6.44 -6.87 -1.25
CA LEU A 31 -4.98 -6.79 -1.24
C LEU A 31 -4.51 -5.34 -1.39
N GLU A 32 -5.04 -4.58 -2.36
CA GLU A 32 -4.68 -3.19 -2.58
C GLU A 32 -4.88 -2.32 -1.33
N TYR A 33 -5.99 -2.52 -0.61
CA TYR A 33 -6.25 -1.77 0.63
C TYR A 33 -5.59 -2.39 1.88
N SER A 34 -4.93 -3.53 1.74
CA SER A 34 -4.17 -4.17 2.81
C SER A 34 -2.69 -3.81 2.80
N VAL A 35 -2.15 -3.34 1.66
CA VAL A 35 -0.75 -2.92 1.57
C VAL A 35 -0.43 -1.70 2.44
N PRO A 36 0.85 -1.52 2.85
CA PRO A 36 1.25 -0.41 3.69
C PRO A 36 1.10 0.94 2.99
N VAL A 37 1.28 2.00 3.75
CA VAL A 37 1.31 3.36 3.22
C VAL A 37 2.44 3.51 2.20
N ALA A 38 2.17 4.20 1.09
CA ALA A 38 3.18 4.46 0.07
C ALA A 38 4.33 5.32 0.60
N VAL A 39 5.56 4.91 0.32
CA VAL A 39 6.75 5.71 0.67
C VAL A 39 6.71 7.09 -0.02
N THR A 40 6.16 7.15 -1.23
CA THR A 40 5.98 8.40 -1.98
C THR A 40 5.04 9.39 -1.30
N ALA A 41 4.17 8.94 -0.37
CA ALA A 41 3.33 9.83 0.42
C ALA A 41 4.17 10.85 1.21
N PHE A 42 5.38 10.48 1.66
CA PHE A 42 6.28 11.40 2.34
C PHE A 42 6.64 12.63 1.50
N MET A 43 6.86 12.44 0.21
CA MET A 43 7.13 13.56 -0.71
C MET A 43 5.97 14.55 -0.74
N TRP A 44 4.76 14.06 -0.90
CA TRP A 44 3.56 14.89 -0.95
C TRP A 44 3.31 15.60 0.38
N ILE A 45 3.42 14.86 1.48
CA ILE A 45 3.29 15.43 2.83
C ILE A 45 4.28 16.57 3.05
N SER A 46 5.54 16.38 2.64
CA SER A 46 6.57 17.42 2.76
C SER A 46 6.27 18.62 1.87
N MET A 47 5.81 18.41 0.63
CA MET A 47 5.43 19.49 -0.30
C MET A 47 4.28 20.34 0.21
N PHE A 48 3.30 19.72 0.86
CA PHE A 48 2.11 20.41 1.37
C PHE A 48 2.22 20.81 2.85
N GLY A 49 3.44 20.87 3.40
CA GLY A 49 3.68 21.36 4.76
C GLY A 49 3.12 20.45 5.87
N GLY A 50 3.05 19.14 5.62
CA GLY A 50 2.66 18.16 6.62
C GLY A 50 3.75 17.87 7.66
N ASN A 51 3.42 17.07 8.67
CA ASN A 51 4.33 16.65 9.74
C ASN A 51 5.22 15.49 9.25
N GLY A 52 6.43 15.79 8.79
CA GLY A 52 7.39 14.82 8.26
C GLY A 52 7.76 13.70 9.22
N PRO A 53 8.17 13.97 10.47
CA PRO A 53 8.45 12.95 11.49
C PRO A 53 7.27 11.99 11.73
N LEU A 54 6.06 12.50 11.83
CA LEU A 54 4.85 11.70 11.97
C LEU A 54 4.61 10.83 10.73
N ALA A 55 4.78 11.39 9.54
CA ALA A 55 4.63 10.66 8.28
C ALA A 55 5.62 9.48 8.19
N LEU A 56 6.90 9.70 8.48
CA LEU A 56 7.92 8.65 8.48
C LEU A 56 7.59 7.56 9.49
N THR A 57 7.16 7.93 10.69
CA THR A 57 6.77 6.96 11.72
C THR A 57 5.61 6.08 11.25
N ILE A 58 4.60 6.65 10.61
CA ILE A 58 3.45 5.90 10.09
C ILE A 58 3.89 4.97 8.95
N ILE A 59 4.67 5.48 7.98
CA ILE A 59 5.15 4.72 6.82
C ILE A 59 6.02 3.53 7.27
N LEU A 60 7.02 3.77 8.12
CA LEU A 60 7.92 2.73 8.60
C LEU A 60 7.18 1.69 9.44
N THR A 61 6.34 2.13 10.39
CA THR A 61 5.56 1.21 11.22
C THR A 61 4.62 0.35 10.38
N SER A 62 3.93 0.93 9.40
CA SER A 62 3.04 0.18 8.51
C SER A 62 3.80 -0.83 7.66
N SER A 63 4.98 -0.47 7.17
CA SER A 63 5.83 -1.35 6.35
C SER A 63 6.40 -2.52 7.16
N VAL A 64 6.91 -2.28 8.36
CA VAL A 64 7.48 -3.34 9.22
C VAL A 64 6.41 -4.33 9.69
N ILE A 65 5.18 -3.87 9.91
CA ILE A 65 4.07 -4.74 10.37
C ILE A 65 3.38 -5.46 9.20
N SER A 66 3.52 -4.97 7.96
CA SER A 66 2.81 -5.49 6.78
C SER A 66 3.02 -6.98 6.50
N PRO A 67 4.21 -7.59 6.69
CA PRO A 67 4.41 -9.03 6.48
C PRO A 67 3.49 -9.93 7.32
N VAL A 68 3.06 -9.44 8.46
CA VAL A 68 2.11 -10.15 9.33
C VAL A 68 0.66 -9.77 9.00
N THR A 69 0.40 -8.47 8.85
CA THR A 69 -0.98 -7.99 8.74
C THR A 69 -1.62 -8.30 7.39
N ILE A 70 -0.85 -8.32 6.28
CA ILE A 70 -1.41 -8.60 4.95
C ILE A 70 -1.85 -10.05 4.84
N PRO A 71 -0.97 -11.06 5.05
CA PRO A 71 -1.37 -12.45 4.93
C PRO A 71 -2.51 -12.84 5.89
N LEU A 72 -2.47 -12.34 7.13
CA LEU A 72 -3.55 -12.59 8.09
C LEU A 72 -4.88 -11.96 7.66
N THR A 73 -4.85 -10.73 7.13
CA THR A 73 -6.06 -10.07 6.62
C THR A 73 -6.67 -10.86 5.47
N LEU A 74 -5.84 -11.23 4.49
CA LEU A 74 -6.30 -12.01 3.34
C LEU A 74 -6.86 -13.36 3.78
N LYS A 75 -6.18 -14.06 4.69
CA LYS A 75 -6.68 -15.34 5.23
C LYS A 75 -8.00 -15.19 5.97
N LEU A 76 -8.13 -14.18 6.81
CA LEU A 76 -9.35 -13.96 7.61
C LEU A 76 -10.55 -13.55 6.76
N LEU A 77 -10.35 -12.75 5.71
CA LEU A 77 -11.43 -12.25 4.89
C LEU A 77 -11.74 -13.14 3.69
N LEU A 78 -10.73 -13.81 3.13
CA LEU A 78 -10.82 -14.52 1.85
C LEU A 78 -10.44 -16.01 1.95
N GLY A 79 -9.98 -16.49 3.09
CA GLY A 79 -9.46 -17.84 3.26
C GLY A 79 -10.46 -18.97 2.97
N ALA A 80 -11.76 -18.65 2.89
CA ALA A 80 -12.78 -19.59 2.48
C ALA A 80 -12.93 -19.71 0.94
N THR A 81 -12.47 -18.70 0.20
CA THR A 81 -12.64 -18.59 -1.26
C THR A 81 -11.34 -18.67 -2.04
N VAL A 82 -10.21 -18.33 -1.40
CA VAL A 82 -8.87 -18.32 -2.02
C VAL A 82 -7.89 -19.08 -1.13
N SER A 83 -7.11 -19.99 -1.71
CA SER A 83 -6.04 -20.69 -0.99
C SER A 83 -4.86 -19.75 -0.77
N ILE A 84 -4.47 -19.51 0.49
CA ILE A 84 -3.39 -18.60 0.86
C ILE A 84 -2.38 -19.34 1.73
N ASP A 85 -1.15 -19.46 1.24
CA ASP A 85 -0.01 -19.93 2.03
C ASP A 85 0.55 -18.80 2.89
N VAL A 86 -0.07 -18.63 4.06
CA VAL A 86 0.28 -17.54 4.99
C VAL A 86 1.74 -17.59 5.46
N PRO A 87 2.30 -18.76 5.86
CA PRO A 87 3.69 -18.81 6.31
C PRO A 87 4.69 -18.38 5.23
N SER A 88 4.55 -18.89 4.00
CA SER A 88 5.43 -18.53 2.89
C SER A 88 5.32 -17.04 2.57
N MET A 89 4.10 -16.52 2.45
CA MET A 89 3.87 -15.10 2.19
C MET A 89 4.45 -14.20 3.30
N MET A 90 4.29 -14.57 4.57
CA MET A 90 4.86 -13.82 5.69
C MET A 90 6.40 -13.78 5.62
N GLN A 91 7.02 -14.91 5.32
CA GLN A 91 8.47 -15.03 5.23
C GLN A 91 9.02 -14.16 4.09
N ASP A 92 8.48 -14.27 2.90
CA ASP A 92 8.93 -13.50 1.73
C ASP A 92 8.73 -11.99 1.92
N MET A 93 7.58 -11.59 2.45
CA MET A 93 7.33 -10.18 2.78
C MET A 93 8.26 -9.65 3.88
N ALA A 94 8.64 -10.50 4.86
CA ALA A 94 9.62 -10.10 5.87
C ALA A 94 10.98 -9.82 5.22
N PHE A 95 11.43 -10.67 4.29
CA PHE A 95 12.68 -10.45 3.55
C PHE A 95 12.60 -9.25 2.60
N MET A 96 11.50 -9.05 1.91
CA MET A 96 11.36 -7.98 0.92
C MET A 96 11.12 -6.59 1.53
N ILE A 97 10.41 -6.51 2.66
CA ILE A 97 9.93 -5.24 3.21
C ILE A 97 10.51 -4.97 4.61
N ALA A 98 10.29 -5.89 5.56
CA ALA A 98 10.61 -5.62 6.95
C ALA A 98 12.13 -5.57 7.21
N ILE A 99 12.88 -6.53 6.71
CA ILE A 99 14.33 -6.59 6.92
C ILE A 99 15.04 -5.36 6.34
N PRO A 100 14.84 -4.93 5.08
CA PRO A 100 15.45 -3.73 4.55
C PRO A 100 15.06 -2.45 5.33
N ALA A 101 13.80 -2.36 5.76
CA ALA A 101 13.34 -1.20 6.54
C ALA A 101 14.03 -1.14 7.91
N VAL A 102 14.11 -2.27 8.62
CA VAL A 102 14.80 -2.36 9.91
C VAL A 102 16.30 -2.09 9.76
N LEU A 103 16.95 -2.66 8.73
CA LEU A 103 18.36 -2.39 8.44
C LEU A 103 18.63 -0.91 8.20
N GLY A 104 17.75 -0.22 7.45
CA GLY A 104 17.87 1.22 7.22
C GLY A 104 17.79 2.02 8.53
N ILE A 105 16.87 1.66 9.43
CA ILE A 105 16.75 2.28 10.76
C ILE A 105 18.00 2.02 11.59
N VAL A 106 18.44 0.77 11.67
CA VAL A 106 19.62 0.35 12.47
C VAL A 106 20.88 1.06 11.98
N ILE A 107 21.11 1.12 10.65
CA ILE A 107 22.24 1.83 10.08
C ILE A 107 22.21 3.31 10.49
N ASN A 108 21.07 3.96 10.37
CA ASN A 108 20.93 5.36 10.72
C ASN A 108 21.20 5.62 12.21
N GLU A 109 20.65 4.80 13.10
CA GLU A 109 20.85 4.90 14.55
C GLU A 109 22.30 4.63 14.95
N LEU A 110 22.89 3.52 14.48
CA LEU A 110 24.28 3.17 14.80
C LEU A 110 25.28 4.18 14.28
N THR A 111 25.00 4.83 13.16
CA THR A 111 25.88 5.82 12.54
C THR A 111 25.54 7.27 12.96
N ARG A 112 24.67 7.44 13.97
CA ARG A 112 24.26 8.76 14.49
C ARG A 112 23.77 9.72 13.42
N GLY A 113 22.97 9.21 12.48
CA GLY A 113 22.36 10.02 11.40
C GLY A 113 23.15 10.04 10.10
N TRP A 114 24.37 9.49 10.01
CA TRP A 114 25.14 9.44 8.75
C TRP A 114 24.35 8.76 7.61
N GLY A 115 23.55 7.74 7.93
CA GLY A 115 22.69 7.07 6.98
C GLY A 115 21.71 8.02 6.30
N HIS A 116 21.11 8.93 7.06
CA HIS A 116 20.20 9.94 6.54
C HIS A 116 20.95 11.07 5.83
N GLU A 117 22.03 11.59 6.42
CA GLU A 117 22.69 12.79 5.92
C GLU A 117 23.56 12.57 4.69
N LYS A 118 24.23 11.41 4.57
CA LYS A 118 25.17 11.11 3.48
C LYS A 118 24.77 9.94 2.61
N LEU A 119 24.39 8.80 3.20
CA LEU A 119 24.08 7.59 2.44
C LEU A 119 22.78 7.74 1.64
N SER A 120 21.73 8.29 2.25
CA SER A 120 20.43 8.48 1.59
C SER A 120 20.52 9.41 0.37
N PRO A 121 21.14 10.60 0.43
CA PRO A 121 21.34 11.45 -0.75
C PRO A 121 22.19 10.79 -1.84
N ALA A 122 23.23 10.05 -1.46
CA ALA A 122 24.12 9.37 -2.41
C ALA A 122 23.39 8.25 -3.17
N LEU A 123 22.50 7.50 -2.50
CA LEU A 123 21.73 6.41 -3.10
C LEU A 123 20.46 6.90 -3.83
N SER A 124 19.98 8.11 -3.53
CA SER A 124 18.72 8.64 -4.06
C SER A 124 18.60 8.58 -5.59
N PRO A 125 19.62 8.93 -6.39
CA PRO A 125 19.52 8.81 -7.85
C PRO A 125 19.33 7.37 -8.31
N ALA A 126 20.10 6.43 -7.76
CA ALA A 126 20.01 5.00 -8.08
C ALA A 126 18.61 4.44 -7.70
N CYS A 127 18.10 4.81 -6.52
CA CYS A 127 16.76 4.42 -6.09
C CYS A 127 15.65 4.94 -7.04
N LYS A 128 15.81 6.16 -7.57
CA LYS A 128 14.86 6.73 -8.55
C LYS A 128 14.85 5.92 -9.85
N PHE A 129 16.01 5.56 -10.38
CA PHE A 129 16.12 4.70 -11.57
C PHE A 129 15.52 3.32 -11.32
N MET A 130 15.84 2.70 -10.19
CA MET A 130 15.25 1.40 -9.81
C MET A 130 13.73 1.49 -9.68
N MET A 131 13.21 2.56 -9.07
CA MET A 131 11.77 2.80 -8.97
C MET A 131 11.10 2.94 -10.34
N MET A 132 11.72 3.64 -11.29
CA MET A 132 11.23 3.69 -12.68
C MET A 132 11.19 2.30 -13.32
N GLY A 133 12.21 1.48 -13.09
CA GLY A 133 12.25 0.09 -13.55
C GLY A 133 11.11 -0.76 -12.97
N VAL A 134 10.83 -0.63 -11.67
CA VAL A 134 9.72 -1.33 -11.01
C VAL A 134 8.37 -0.87 -11.59
N ILE A 135 8.17 0.43 -11.76
CA ILE A 135 6.94 0.97 -12.36
C ILE A 135 6.76 0.44 -13.79
N ALA A 136 7.81 0.45 -14.61
CA ALA A 136 7.76 -0.07 -15.98
C ALA A 136 7.41 -1.57 -15.99
N SER A 137 8.04 -2.36 -15.11
CA SER A 137 7.75 -3.80 -14.98
C SER A 137 6.30 -4.06 -14.59
N ASN A 138 5.78 -3.34 -13.58
CA ASN A 138 4.39 -3.48 -13.16
C ASN A 138 3.42 -3.04 -14.28
N SER A 139 3.73 -1.96 -15.00
CA SER A 139 2.93 -1.49 -16.13
C SER A 139 2.88 -2.53 -17.26
N THR A 140 3.96 -3.27 -17.48
CA THR A 140 3.98 -4.36 -18.47
C THR A 140 3.06 -5.49 -18.05
N ALA A 141 3.05 -5.89 -16.78
CA ALA A 141 2.14 -6.92 -16.28
C ALA A 141 0.67 -6.52 -16.40
N MET A 142 0.36 -5.22 -16.31
CA MET A 142 -1.00 -4.69 -16.44
C MET A 142 -1.41 -4.37 -17.88
N SER A 143 -0.45 -4.30 -18.81
CA SER A 143 -0.71 -3.82 -20.19
C SER A 143 -1.80 -4.61 -20.90
N GLU A 144 -1.83 -5.93 -20.75
CA GLU A 144 -2.83 -6.80 -21.38
C GLU A 144 -4.26 -6.47 -20.90
N TYR A 145 -4.43 -6.13 -19.63
CA TYR A 145 -5.73 -5.76 -19.06
C TYR A 145 -6.19 -4.39 -19.58
N VAL A 146 -5.27 -3.44 -19.71
CA VAL A 146 -5.56 -2.08 -20.22
C VAL A 146 -5.86 -2.10 -21.73
N LEU A 147 -5.10 -2.86 -22.52
CA LEU A 147 -5.30 -2.98 -23.96
C LEU A 147 -6.62 -3.68 -24.33
N HIS A 148 -7.06 -4.61 -23.48
CA HIS A 148 -8.30 -5.37 -23.67
C HIS A 148 -9.38 -4.93 -22.65
N MET A 149 -9.57 -3.61 -22.49
CA MET A 149 -10.57 -3.04 -21.59
C MET A 149 -11.98 -3.52 -21.98
N ASN A 150 -12.72 -3.99 -20.97
CA ASN A 150 -14.13 -4.37 -21.10
C ASN A 150 -14.97 -3.68 -20.01
N ALA A 151 -16.29 -3.84 -20.05
CA ALA A 151 -17.20 -3.18 -19.11
C ALA A 151 -16.86 -3.52 -17.63
N VAL A 152 -16.58 -4.78 -17.33
CA VAL A 152 -16.22 -5.22 -15.96
C VAL A 152 -14.92 -4.57 -15.50
N ARG A 153 -13.89 -4.54 -16.36
CA ARG A 153 -12.61 -3.90 -16.03
C ARG A 153 -12.78 -2.39 -15.83
N LEU A 154 -13.63 -1.75 -16.62
CA LEU A 154 -13.94 -0.33 -16.43
C LEU A 154 -14.66 -0.08 -15.08
N GLU A 155 -15.62 -0.94 -14.73
CA GLU A 155 -16.30 -0.87 -13.42
C GLU A 155 -15.31 -1.02 -12.27
N VAL A 156 -14.39 -1.99 -12.33
CA VAL A 156 -13.32 -2.18 -11.33
C VAL A 156 -12.45 -0.92 -11.23
N ALA A 157 -12.00 -0.39 -12.36
CA ALA A 157 -11.15 0.81 -12.37
C ALA A 157 -11.86 2.02 -11.75
N LEU A 158 -13.14 2.25 -12.09
CA LEU A 158 -13.94 3.32 -11.48
C LEU A 158 -14.20 3.09 -9.99
N PHE A 159 -14.43 1.83 -9.60
CA PHE A 159 -14.57 1.45 -8.19
C PHE A 159 -13.30 1.76 -7.40
N ILE A 160 -12.13 1.32 -7.88
CA ILE A 160 -10.83 1.57 -7.25
C ILE A 160 -10.56 3.07 -7.16
N LEU A 161 -10.78 3.83 -8.23
CA LEU A 161 -10.62 5.28 -8.22
C LEU A 161 -11.49 5.96 -7.17
N THR A 162 -12.78 5.60 -7.12
CA THR A 162 -13.72 6.14 -6.14
C THR A 162 -13.30 5.80 -4.72
N PHE A 163 -12.87 4.55 -4.51
CA PHE A 163 -12.45 4.08 -3.20
C PHE A 163 -11.12 4.73 -2.77
N ALA A 164 -10.18 4.96 -3.69
CA ALA A 164 -8.94 5.70 -3.43
C ALA A 164 -9.25 7.15 -3.00
N ILE A 165 -10.13 7.84 -3.71
CA ILE A 165 -10.57 9.19 -3.33
C ILE A 165 -11.19 9.19 -1.93
N SER A 166 -11.99 8.17 -1.61
CA SER A 166 -12.61 8.05 -0.28
C SER A 166 -11.58 7.98 0.85
N GLY A 167 -10.40 7.39 0.62
CA GLY A 167 -9.29 7.35 1.57
C GLY A 167 -8.81 8.74 1.98
N PHE A 168 -8.61 9.63 1.01
CA PHE A 168 -8.24 11.02 1.28
C PHE A 168 -9.35 11.77 2.02
N VAL A 169 -10.60 11.60 1.57
CA VAL A 169 -11.76 12.26 2.18
C VAL A 169 -11.93 11.84 3.64
N VAL A 170 -11.87 10.54 3.93
CA VAL A 170 -12.01 10.04 5.32
C VAL A 170 -10.84 10.51 6.18
N GLY A 171 -9.59 10.46 5.66
CA GLY A 171 -8.43 11.00 6.36
C GLY A 171 -8.62 12.49 6.73
N PHE A 172 -9.12 13.29 5.80
CA PHE A 172 -9.43 14.69 6.02
C PHE A 172 -10.56 14.88 7.04
N LEU A 173 -11.68 14.18 6.89
CA LEU A 173 -12.84 14.32 7.79
C LEU A 173 -12.51 13.90 9.22
N VAL A 174 -11.77 12.81 9.41
CA VAL A 174 -11.34 12.36 10.73
C VAL A 174 -10.39 13.37 11.37
N ALA A 175 -9.42 13.89 10.62
CA ALA A 175 -8.51 14.92 11.11
C ALA A 175 -9.28 16.19 11.55
N ARG A 176 -10.28 16.60 10.77
CA ARG A 176 -11.16 17.74 11.11
C ARG A 176 -12.01 17.46 12.35
N ALA A 177 -12.55 16.26 12.47
CA ALA A 177 -13.34 15.85 13.64
C ALA A 177 -12.51 15.82 14.94
N LEU A 178 -11.21 15.46 14.80
CA LEU A 178 -10.24 15.48 15.91
C LEU A 178 -9.61 16.87 16.15
N HIS A 179 -9.99 17.89 15.38
CA HIS A 179 -9.46 19.26 15.45
C HIS A 179 -7.94 19.32 15.33
N LEU A 180 -7.35 18.46 14.48
CA LEU A 180 -5.91 18.43 14.27
C LEU A 180 -5.42 19.70 13.57
N PRO A 181 -4.19 20.17 13.87
CA PRO A 181 -3.57 21.27 13.15
C PRO A 181 -3.34 20.91 11.67
N TYR A 182 -3.10 21.92 10.84
CA TYR A 182 -2.96 21.75 9.39
C TYR A 182 -1.90 20.69 9.01
N SER A 183 -0.72 20.73 9.64
CA SER A 183 0.38 19.79 9.34
C SER A 183 0.00 18.32 9.60
N GLU A 184 -0.72 18.05 10.67
CA GLU A 184 -1.18 16.70 11.02
C GLU A 184 -2.37 16.27 10.15
N THR A 185 -3.27 17.23 9.84
CA THR A 185 -4.38 17.00 8.89
C THR A 185 -3.85 16.59 7.52
N THR A 186 -2.86 17.31 6.99
CA THR A 186 -2.19 16.97 5.72
C THR A 186 -1.56 15.58 5.80
N THR A 187 -0.82 15.30 6.86
CA THR A 187 -0.18 13.98 7.06
C THR A 187 -1.22 12.88 7.09
N MET A 188 -2.30 13.04 7.83
CA MET A 188 -3.36 12.04 7.94
C MET A 188 -4.08 11.82 6.61
N CYS A 189 -4.37 12.89 5.88
CA CYS A 189 -5.01 12.82 4.57
C CYS A 189 -4.20 11.96 3.59
N PHE A 190 -2.90 12.23 3.43
CA PHE A 190 -2.04 11.49 2.51
C PHE A 190 -1.72 10.06 2.99
N THR A 191 -1.53 9.84 4.29
CA THR A 191 -1.28 8.49 4.81
C THR A 191 -2.52 7.59 4.77
N CYS A 192 -3.71 8.15 4.80
CA CYS A 192 -4.97 7.39 4.59
C CYS A 192 -5.26 7.14 3.12
N GLY A 193 -4.95 8.09 2.23
CA GLY A 193 -5.27 8.00 0.80
C GLY A 193 -4.24 7.27 -0.06
N MET A 194 -2.96 7.25 0.33
CA MET A 194 -1.90 6.69 -0.51
C MET A 194 -1.45 5.30 -0.04
N ARG A 195 -1.59 4.32 -0.92
CA ARG A 195 -1.18 2.93 -0.70
C ARG A 195 0.03 2.57 -1.54
N ASN A 196 0.84 1.61 -1.06
CA ASN A 196 2.00 1.11 -1.79
C ASN A 196 1.58 0.05 -2.82
N ILE A 197 0.98 0.51 -3.91
CA ILE A 197 0.44 -0.33 -5.00
C ILE A 197 1.54 -1.24 -5.58
N SER A 198 2.78 -0.76 -5.71
CA SER A 198 3.88 -1.60 -6.22
C SER A 198 4.11 -2.84 -5.37
N SER A 199 4.01 -2.73 -4.04
CA SER A 199 4.10 -3.91 -3.16
C SER A 199 2.89 -4.83 -3.36
N GLY A 200 1.70 -4.28 -3.57
CA GLY A 200 0.48 -5.04 -3.87
C GLY A 200 0.61 -5.83 -5.15
N ALA A 201 1.07 -5.19 -6.22
CA ALA A 201 1.27 -5.82 -7.52
C ALA A 201 2.29 -6.98 -7.45
N VAL A 202 3.41 -6.81 -6.74
CA VAL A 202 4.41 -7.89 -6.53
C VAL A 202 3.79 -9.07 -5.78
N ILE A 203 3.05 -8.81 -4.73
CA ILE A 203 2.37 -9.87 -3.96
C ILE A 203 1.31 -10.56 -4.83
N ALA A 204 0.52 -9.79 -5.59
CA ALA A 204 -0.49 -10.34 -6.48
C ALA A 204 0.13 -11.26 -7.53
N THR A 205 1.19 -10.84 -8.21
CA THR A 205 1.86 -11.63 -9.25
C THR A 205 2.55 -12.88 -8.71
N GLN A 206 3.03 -12.85 -7.48
CA GLN A 206 3.79 -13.96 -6.88
C GLN A 206 2.89 -15.05 -6.30
N TYR A 207 1.75 -14.68 -5.71
CA TYR A 207 0.93 -15.60 -4.90
C TYR A 207 -0.44 -15.89 -5.46
N PHE A 208 -0.91 -15.15 -6.47
CA PHE A 208 -2.28 -15.23 -6.95
C PHE A 208 -2.36 -15.35 -8.47
N PRO A 209 -3.50 -15.85 -9.01
CA PRO A 209 -3.78 -15.81 -10.45
C PRO A 209 -3.74 -14.39 -11.01
N GLY A 210 -3.45 -14.25 -12.31
CA GLY A 210 -3.29 -12.95 -12.97
C GLY A 210 -4.49 -11.99 -12.82
N GLU A 211 -5.70 -12.51 -12.64
CA GLU A 211 -6.89 -11.69 -12.40
C GLU A 211 -6.85 -10.87 -11.09
N VAL A 212 -6.04 -11.28 -10.11
CA VAL A 212 -5.86 -10.55 -8.83
C VAL A 212 -4.95 -9.33 -9.01
N VAL A 213 -4.14 -9.31 -10.07
CA VAL A 213 -3.18 -8.21 -10.35
C VAL A 213 -3.90 -6.97 -10.86
N PHE A 214 -5.07 -7.15 -11.49
CA PHE A 214 -5.74 -6.06 -12.20
C PHE A 214 -6.28 -4.94 -11.28
N PRO A 215 -6.96 -5.21 -10.16
CA PRO A 215 -7.36 -4.13 -9.25
C PRO A 215 -6.18 -3.39 -8.66
#